data_b8f1a4770bb2b2207880bcc9271bc490
#
_entry.id   b8f1a4770bb2b2207880bcc9271bc490
#
_cell.length_a   1.000
_cell.length_b   1.000
_cell.length_c   1.000
_cell.angle_alpha   90.00
_cell.angle_beta   90.00
_cell.angle_gamma   90.00
#
_symmetry.space_group_name_H-M   'P 1'
#
loop_
_entity.id
_entity.type
_entity.pdbx_description
1 polymer ?
#
loop_
_entity_poly.entity_id
_entity_poly.type
_entity_poly.pdbx_seq_one_letter_code
_entity_poly.pdbx_strand_id
1 'polypeptide(L)'
;ALMPEPMMLAGAYSYDPTVTAFLWLSFAGILEAALGGRKMDWKAYALIVLTFVWGCRVKAVYAPLILLGLMIPAEKFRSKREMYLMKGGFIVICGLMMLSFILPVLIAPRDIGDTRGDSTSEKGQMAYILGQPLAYAWVLMCNLFRTLPSYVLGENSLGLLGHTGTMSFPWAL
;
A
#
# COMPACT_ATOMS: atom_id res chain seq x y z
N ALA A 1 -6.13 -5.96 -13.75
CA ALA A 1 -7.48 -5.53 -13.38
C ALA A 1 -8.54 -6.62 -13.56
N LEU A 2 -8.30 -7.61 -14.44
CA LEU A 2 -9.22 -8.73 -14.71
C LEU A 2 -8.90 -9.99 -13.88
N MET A 3 -8.20 -9.85 -12.78
CA MET A 3 -7.98 -10.95 -11.84
C MET A 3 -9.27 -11.28 -11.07
N PRO A 4 -9.46 -12.55 -10.68
CA PRO A 4 -10.72 -13.00 -10.05
C PRO A 4 -11.07 -12.25 -8.77
N GLU A 5 -10.09 -12.06 -7.89
CA GLU A 5 -10.31 -11.39 -6.61
C GLU A 5 -10.78 -9.93 -6.76
N PRO A 6 -10.12 -9.04 -7.55
CA PRO A 6 -10.63 -7.70 -7.80
C PRO A 6 -12.01 -7.69 -8.46
N MET A 7 -12.32 -8.65 -9.33
CA MET A 7 -13.65 -8.74 -9.96
C MET A 7 -14.73 -9.14 -8.95
N MET A 8 -14.43 -10.08 -8.07
CA MET A 8 -15.35 -10.47 -6.99
C MET A 8 -15.55 -9.31 -6.00
N LEU A 9 -14.44 -8.67 -5.59
CA LEU A 9 -14.51 -7.54 -4.67
C LEU A 9 -15.26 -6.35 -5.26
N ALA A 10 -15.21 -6.13 -6.57
CA ALA A 10 -15.97 -5.07 -7.23
C ALA A 10 -17.49 -5.23 -7.08
N GLY A 11 -17.98 -6.48 -6.93
CA GLY A 11 -19.37 -6.78 -6.64
C GLY A 11 -19.71 -6.86 -5.15
N ALA A 12 -18.72 -6.84 -4.28
CA ALA A 12 -18.91 -6.92 -2.84
C ALA A 12 -19.19 -5.55 -2.21
N TYR A 13 -20.07 -5.52 -1.22
CA TYR A 13 -20.33 -4.30 -0.42
C TYR A 13 -19.19 -4.06 0.58
N SER A 14 -18.02 -3.69 0.06
CA SER A 14 -16.78 -3.47 0.82
C SER A 14 -16.09 -2.19 0.33
N TYR A 15 -15.22 -1.62 1.15
CA TYR A 15 -14.35 -0.51 0.76
C TYR A 15 -13.13 -0.95 -0.07
N ASP A 16 -12.81 -2.24 -0.08
CA ASP A 16 -11.61 -2.77 -0.76
C ASP A 16 -11.59 -2.51 -2.28
N PRO A 17 -12.71 -2.59 -3.02
CA PRO A 17 -12.73 -2.20 -4.44
C PRO A 17 -12.31 -0.76 -4.66
N THR A 18 -12.79 0.15 -3.81
CA THR A 18 -12.46 1.57 -3.87
C THR A 18 -10.96 1.80 -3.60
N VAL A 19 -10.43 1.19 -2.54
CA VAL A 19 -8.99 1.22 -2.21
C VAL A 19 -8.17 0.73 -3.40
N THR A 20 -8.51 -0.44 -3.94
CA THR A 20 -7.80 -1.06 -5.06
C THR A 20 -7.84 -0.18 -6.30
N ALA A 21 -9.02 0.35 -6.67
CA ALA A 21 -9.18 1.18 -7.86
C ALA A 21 -8.33 2.47 -7.77
N PHE A 22 -8.37 3.17 -6.65
CA PHE A 22 -7.63 4.41 -6.47
C PHE A 22 -6.11 4.20 -6.37
N LEU A 23 -5.65 3.13 -5.72
CA LEU A 23 -4.23 2.79 -5.70
C LEU A 23 -3.72 2.39 -7.09
N TRP A 24 -4.48 1.61 -7.85
CA TRP A 24 -4.13 1.27 -9.24
C TRP A 24 -4.08 2.52 -10.13
N LEU A 25 -5.02 3.45 -9.98
CA LEU A 25 -5.02 4.70 -10.73
C LEU A 25 -3.79 5.55 -10.39
N SER A 26 -3.45 5.66 -9.12
CA SER A 26 -2.23 6.36 -8.68
C SER A 26 -0.98 5.69 -9.25
N PHE A 27 -0.89 4.36 -9.18
CA PHE A 27 0.23 3.60 -9.71
C PHE A 27 0.37 3.75 -11.23
N ALA A 28 -0.74 3.68 -11.98
CA ALA A 28 -0.75 3.93 -13.41
C ALA A 28 -0.25 5.35 -13.74
N GLY A 29 -0.63 6.34 -12.93
CA GLY A 29 -0.12 7.71 -13.07
C GLY A 29 1.39 7.81 -12.83
N ILE A 30 1.93 7.11 -11.85
CA ILE A 30 3.39 7.04 -11.61
C ILE A 30 4.10 6.36 -12.77
N LEU A 31 3.56 5.26 -13.29
CA LEU A 31 4.14 4.57 -14.47
C LEU A 31 4.11 5.45 -15.72
N GLU A 32 2.99 6.12 -15.99
CA GLU A 32 2.89 7.08 -17.10
C GLU A 32 3.90 8.23 -16.95
N ALA A 33 4.07 8.76 -15.74
CA ALA A 33 5.06 9.79 -15.46
C ALA A 33 6.49 9.28 -15.64
N ALA A 34 6.78 8.03 -15.32
CA ALA A 34 8.11 7.44 -15.41
C ALA A 34 8.45 7.01 -16.85
N LEU A 35 7.53 6.34 -17.54
CA LEU A 35 7.77 5.67 -18.82
C LEU A 35 7.18 6.44 -20.01
N GLY A 36 6.15 7.26 -19.79
CA GLY A 36 5.48 8.03 -20.84
C GLY A 36 6.38 9.06 -21.51
N GLY A 37 5.95 9.53 -22.68
CA GLY A 37 6.71 10.54 -23.47
C GLY A 37 6.60 11.97 -22.94
N ARG A 38 5.70 12.26 -22.02
CA ARG A 38 5.41 13.61 -21.52
C ARG A 38 6.20 13.93 -20.26
N LYS A 39 6.52 15.21 -20.09
CA LYS A 39 7.03 15.72 -18.82
C LYS A 39 5.91 15.79 -17.79
N MET A 40 6.24 15.44 -16.56
CA MET A 40 5.33 15.54 -15.43
C MET A 40 4.98 17.01 -15.17
N ASP A 41 3.71 17.30 -15.04
CA ASP A 41 3.20 18.61 -14.65
C ASP A 41 2.49 18.54 -13.29
N TRP A 42 2.15 19.71 -12.73
CA TRP A 42 1.50 19.80 -11.43
C TRP A 42 0.11 19.17 -11.42
N LYS A 43 -0.58 19.09 -12.55
CA LYS A 43 -1.90 18.44 -12.63
C LYS A 43 -1.77 16.93 -12.52
N ALA A 44 -0.81 16.35 -13.24
CA ALA A 44 -0.51 14.92 -13.15
C ALA A 44 -0.04 14.55 -11.73
N TYR A 45 0.86 15.36 -11.15
CA TYR A 45 1.30 15.18 -9.77
C TYR A 45 0.12 15.21 -8.79
N ALA A 46 -0.73 16.23 -8.86
CA ALA A 46 -1.90 16.37 -8.00
C ALA A 46 -2.87 15.18 -8.14
N LEU A 47 -3.09 14.71 -9.38
CA LEU A 47 -3.95 13.55 -9.62
C LEU A 47 -3.38 12.29 -8.96
N ILE A 48 -2.07 12.01 -9.11
CA ILE A 48 -1.40 10.88 -8.47
C ILE A 48 -1.57 10.96 -6.96
N VAL A 49 -1.30 12.12 -6.38
CA VAL A 49 -1.38 12.33 -4.93
C VAL A 49 -2.81 12.18 -4.42
N LEU A 50 -3.78 12.82 -5.06
CA LEU A 50 -5.19 12.76 -4.64
C LEU A 50 -5.74 11.35 -4.71
N THR A 51 -5.47 10.63 -5.80
CA THR A 51 -5.92 9.25 -5.94
C THR A 51 -5.22 8.34 -4.93
N PHE A 52 -3.92 8.56 -4.68
CA PHE A 52 -3.20 7.82 -3.66
C PHE A 52 -3.75 8.05 -2.25
N VAL A 53 -3.91 9.30 -1.84
CA VAL A 53 -4.42 9.67 -0.51
C VAL A 53 -5.81 9.07 -0.30
N TRP A 54 -6.67 9.13 -1.31
CA TRP A 54 -8.01 8.55 -1.24
C TRP A 54 -7.98 7.03 -1.07
N GLY A 55 -7.15 6.34 -1.86
CA GLY A 55 -6.99 4.88 -1.77
C GLY A 55 -6.32 4.43 -0.47
N CYS A 56 -5.35 5.20 0.04
CA CYS A 56 -4.60 4.85 1.24
C CYS A 56 -5.34 5.16 2.55
N ARG A 57 -6.43 5.95 2.51
CA ARG A 57 -7.11 6.47 3.69
C ARG A 57 -7.58 5.39 4.68
N VAL A 58 -7.87 4.20 4.22
CA VAL A 58 -8.41 3.12 5.04
C VAL A 58 -7.33 2.21 5.62
N LYS A 59 -6.18 2.10 4.93
CA LYS A 59 -5.11 1.15 5.30
C LYS A 59 -3.73 1.83 5.21
N ALA A 60 -3.13 2.13 6.36
CA ALA A 60 -1.80 2.76 6.46
C ALA A 60 -0.68 1.94 5.81
N VAL A 61 -0.84 0.61 5.74
CA VAL A 61 0.17 -0.30 5.17
C VAL A 61 0.52 0.03 3.72
N TYR A 62 -0.36 0.73 3.00
CA TYR A 62 -0.11 1.15 1.62
C TYR A 62 0.65 2.47 1.52
N ALA A 63 0.82 3.23 2.62
CA ALA A 63 1.47 4.54 2.58
C ALA A 63 2.87 4.54 1.92
N PRO A 64 3.75 3.54 2.14
CA PRO A 64 5.06 3.51 1.48
C PRO A 64 5.00 3.39 -0.06
N LEU A 65 3.90 2.93 -0.64
CA LEU A 65 3.79 2.76 -2.09
C LEU A 65 3.91 4.08 -2.86
N ILE A 66 3.57 5.23 -2.25
CA ILE A 66 3.75 6.54 -2.90
C ILE A 66 5.23 6.87 -3.17
N LEU A 67 6.15 6.25 -2.42
CA LEU A 67 7.58 6.44 -2.61
C LEU A 67 8.09 5.87 -3.95
N LEU A 68 7.28 5.04 -4.65
CA LEU A 68 7.55 4.65 -6.03
C LEU A 68 7.65 5.88 -6.95
N GLY A 69 7.00 7.00 -6.61
CA GLY A 69 7.16 8.28 -7.30
C GLY A 69 8.60 8.83 -7.27
N LEU A 70 9.44 8.41 -6.34
CA LEU A 70 10.86 8.78 -6.30
C LEU A 70 11.66 8.16 -7.46
N MET A 71 11.17 7.03 -8.02
CA MET A 71 11.80 6.36 -9.16
C MET A 71 11.58 7.10 -10.48
N ILE A 72 10.70 8.10 -10.53
CA ILE A 72 10.47 8.91 -11.74
C ILE A 72 11.81 9.58 -12.14
N PRO A 73 12.30 9.36 -13.40
CA PRO A 73 13.56 9.90 -13.86
C PRO A 73 13.60 11.43 -13.81
N ALA A 74 14.78 12.00 -13.53
CA ALA A 74 14.95 13.46 -13.41
C ALA A 74 14.60 14.24 -14.68
N GLU A 75 14.79 13.63 -15.84
CA GLU A 75 14.48 14.19 -17.16
C GLU A 75 12.98 14.40 -17.43
N LYS A 76 12.13 13.73 -16.64
CA LYS A 76 10.66 13.86 -16.73
C LYS A 76 10.15 15.16 -16.08
N PHE A 77 10.98 15.86 -15.34
CA PHE A 77 10.62 17.14 -14.71
C PHE A 77 11.07 18.32 -15.58
N ARG A 78 10.37 19.44 -15.48
CA ARG A 78 10.69 20.66 -16.26
C ARG A 78 11.94 21.37 -15.73
N SER A 79 12.15 21.29 -14.39
CA SER A 79 13.30 21.88 -13.71
C SER A 79 13.74 21.04 -12.51
N LYS A 80 15.00 21.23 -12.07
CA LYS A 80 15.50 20.58 -10.86
C LYS A 80 14.69 20.98 -9.61
N ARG A 81 14.21 22.24 -9.55
CA ARG A 81 13.37 22.70 -8.45
C ARG A 81 12.06 21.94 -8.39
N GLU A 82 11.36 21.78 -9.51
CA GLU A 82 10.13 20.98 -9.58
C GLU A 82 10.37 19.53 -9.17
N MET A 83 11.46 18.92 -9.63
CA MET A 83 11.84 17.57 -9.26
C MET A 83 11.97 17.43 -7.74
N TYR A 84 12.73 18.30 -7.07
CA TYR A 84 12.90 18.23 -5.62
C TYR A 84 11.61 18.49 -4.87
N LEU A 85 10.79 19.44 -5.32
CA LEU A 85 9.49 19.73 -4.69
C LEU A 85 8.53 18.55 -4.81
N MET A 86 8.38 17.96 -6.00
CA MET A 86 7.47 16.83 -6.21
C MET A 86 7.97 15.56 -5.51
N LYS A 87 9.27 15.24 -5.60
CA LYS A 87 9.85 14.10 -4.89
C LYS A 87 9.78 14.28 -3.36
N GLY A 88 10.11 15.47 -2.86
CA GLY A 88 9.94 15.81 -1.45
C GLY A 88 8.49 15.71 -1.01
N GLY A 89 7.56 16.14 -1.86
CA GLY A 89 6.13 16.01 -1.61
C GLY A 89 5.67 14.55 -1.45
N PHE A 90 6.18 13.61 -2.25
CA PHE A 90 5.87 12.18 -2.06
C PHE A 90 6.35 11.68 -0.69
N ILE A 91 7.53 12.10 -0.25
CA ILE A 91 8.05 11.73 1.09
C ILE A 91 7.16 12.31 2.20
N VAL A 92 6.80 13.60 2.07
CA VAL A 92 5.93 14.29 3.04
C VAL A 92 4.56 13.61 3.11
N ILE A 93 3.96 13.27 1.96
CA ILE A 93 2.66 12.60 1.92
C ILE A 93 2.73 11.22 2.56
N CYS A 94 3.78 10.44 2.26
CA CYS A 94 4.01 9.16 2.94
C CYS A 94 4.05 9.34 4.46
N GLY A 95 4.86 10.29 4.95
CA GLY A 95 4.97 10.59 6.38
C GLY A 95 3.66 11.03 7.01
N LEU A 96 2.92 11.93 6.37
CA LEU A 96 1.62 12.40 6.85
C LEU A 96 0.58 11.28 6.90
N MET A 97 0.54 10.41 5.88
CA MET A 97 -0.35 9.26 5.88
C MET A 97 -0.01 8.30 7.01
N MET A 98 1.25 7.93 7.19
CA MET A 98 1.66 7.09 8.30
C MET A 98 1.35 7.73 9.66
N LEU A 99 1.66 9.02 9.82
CA LEU A 99 1.40 9.76 11.05
C LEU A 99 -0.09 9.81 11.39
N SER A 100 -0.95 9.95 10.39
CA SER A 100 -2.41 9.99 10.59
C SER A 100 -2.98 8.71 11.20
N PHE A 101 -2.31 7.57 11.03
CA PHE A 101 -2.69 6.30 11.65
C PHE A 101 -1.98 6.07 12.99
N ILE A 102 -0.73 6.47 13.12
CA ILE A 102 0.06 6.27 14.33
C ILE A 102 -0.39 7.22 15.45
N LEU A 103 -0.65 8.49 15.12
CA LEU A 103 -0.95 9.53 16.09
C LEU A 103 -2.18 9.24 16.96
N PRO A 104 -3.32 8.78 16.42
CA PRO A 104 -4.49 8.41 17.25
C PRO A 104 -4.17 7.29 18.25
N VAL A 105 -3.36 6.30 17.85
CA VAL A 105 -2.97 5.18 18.73
C VAL A 105 -2.08 5.67 19.87
N LEU A 106 -1.19 6.64 19.61
CA LEU A 106 -0.30 7.20 20.61
C LEU A 106 -1.04 8.13 21.61
N ILE A 107 -1.99 8.95 21.10
CA ILE A 107 -2.69 9.94 21.93
C ILE A 107 -3.80 9.30 22.74
N ALA A 108 -4.55 8.40 22.15
CA ALA A 108 -5.68 7.72 22.79
C ALA A 108 -5.63 6.23 22.54
N PRO A 109 -4.69 5.51 23.19
CA PRO A 109 -4.57 4.07 23.01
C PRO A 109 -5.85 3.40 23.50
N ARG A 110 -6.52 2.69 22.60
CA ARG A 110 -7.71 1.92 22.93
C ARG A 110 -7.26 0.60 23.54
N ASP A 111 -7.80 0.27 24.70
CA ASP A 111 -7.59 -1.05 25.33
C ASP A 111 -8.47 -2.15 24.71
N ILE A 112 -9.26 -1.78 23.70
CA ILE A 112 -10.09 -2.72 22.95
C ILE A 112 -9.18 -3.36 21.92
N GLY A 113 -8.71 -4.57 22.21
CA GLY A 113 -8.01 -5.40 21.24
C GLY A 113 -8.86 -5.69 20.00
N ASP A 114 -8.21 -6.07 18.92
CA ASP A 114 -8.93 -6.52 17.72
C ASP A 114 -9.84 -7.69 18.10
N THR A 115 -11.15 -7.51 17.97
CA THR A 115 -12.15 -8.54 18.27
C THR A 115 -12.00 -9.80 17.41
N ARG A 116 -11.15 -9.74 16.37
CA ARG A 116 -10.82 -10.89 15.50
C ARG A 116 -9.64 -11.71 16.00
N GLY A 117 -8.85 -11.18 16.94
CA GLY A 117 -7.69 -11.84 17.52
C GLY A 117 -7.82 -11.96 19.03
N ASP A 118 -7.80 -13.18 19.53
CA ASP A 118 -7.81 -13.46 20.95
C ASP A 118 -6.57 -12.81 21.60
N SER A 119 -6.76 -11.98 22.62
CA SER A 119 -5.70 -11.37 23.46
C SER A 119 -4.64 -10.49 22.77
N THR A 120 -4.91 -9.92 21.60
CA THR A 120 -3.97 -8.96 20.97
C THR A 120 -4.01 -7.60 21.65
N SER A 121 -2.84 -7.10 22.06
CA SER A 121 -2.68 -5.76 22.66
C SER A 121 -1.91 -4.84 21.73
N GLU A 122 -2.54 -3.77 21.25
CA GLU A 122 -1.87 -2.76 20.41
C GLU A 122 -0.69 -2.10 21.15
N LYS A 123 -0.84 -1.82 22.45
CA LYS A 123 0.24 -1.29 23.29
C LYS A 123 1.41 -2.27 23.41
N GLY A 124 1.10 -3.56 23.60
CA GLY A 124 2.12 -4.61 23.70
C GLY A 124 2.89 -4.79 22.40
N GLN A 125 2.20 -4.75 21.27
CA GLN A 125 2.82 -4.81 19.95
C GLN A 125 3.70 -3.58 19.68
N MET A 126 3.22 -2.38 19.98
CA MET A 126 4.00 -1.16 19.81
C MET A 126 5.22 -1.13 20.72
N ALA A 127 5.08 -1.54 21.98
CA ALA A 127 6.20 -1.65 22.91
C ALA A 127 7.26 -2.66 22.43
N TYR A 128 6.84 -3.78 21.85
CA TYR A 128 7.74 -4.76 21.25
C TYR A 128 8.49 -4.19 20.04
N ILE A 129 7.77 -3.54 19.11
CA ILE A 129 8.35 -2.94 17.91
C ILE A 129 9.40 -1.87 18.28
N LEU A 130 9.05 -0.98 19.21
CA LEU A 130 9.93 0.11 19.63
C LEU A 130 11.09 -0.39 20.52
N GLY A 131 10.86 -1.42 21.33
CA GLY A 131 11.86 -1.99 22.22
C GLY A 131 12.89 -2.88 21.51
N GLN A 132 12.47 -3.56 20.42
CA GLN A 132 13.31 -4.49 19.68
C GLN A 132 13.14 -4.35 18.15
N PRO A 133 13.47 -3.20 17.55
CA PRO A 133 13.19 -2.93 16.14
C PRO A 133 13.91 -3.88 15.19
N LEU A 134 15.13 -4.30 15.50
CA LEU A 134 15.90 -5.23 14.67
C LEU A 134 15.32 -6.65 14.73
N ALA A 135 14.90 -7.11 15.91
CA ALA A 135 14.24 -8.41 16.08
C ALA A 135 12.91 -8.43 15.31
N TYR A 136 12.13 -7.36 15.41
CA TYR A 136 10.90 -7.21 14.65
C TYR A 136 11.13 -7.20 13.14
N ALA A 137 12.12 -6.45 12.65
CA ALA A 137 12.51 -6.44 11.24
C ALA A 137 12.92 -7.84 10.76
N TRP A 138 13.66 -8.59 11.57
CA TRP A 138 14.03 -9.96 11.26
C TRP A 138 12.82 -10.89 11.15
N VAL A 139 11.88 -10.81 12.08
CA VAL A 139 10.62 -11.57 12.03
C VAL A 139 9.83 -11.24 10.76
N LEU A 140 9.73 -9.95 10.38
CA LEU A 140 9.06 -9.53 9.15
C LEU A 140 9.75 -10.11 7.92
N MET A 141 11.08 -10.06 7.84
CA MET A 141 11.83 -10.60 6.72
C MET A 141 11.66 -12.12 6.61
N CYS A 142 11.78 -12.84 7.72
CA CYS A 142 11.55 -14.27 7.74
C CYS A 142 10.13 -14.65 7.29
N ASN A 143 9.13 -13.92 7.76
CA ASN A 143 7.75 -14.11 7.34
C ASN A 143 7.55 -13.82 5.85
N LEU A 144 8.13 -12.72 5.36
CA LEU A 144 8.06 -12.35 3.94
C LEU A 144 8.63 -13.48 3.07
N PHE A 145 9.84 -13.94 3.35
CA PHE A 145 10.46 -15.01 2.55
C PHE A 145 9.75 -16.35 2.68
N ARG A 146 9.13 -16.63 3.82
CA ARG A 146 8.38 -17.86 4.03
C ARG A 146 7.03 -17.86 3.31
N THR A 147 6.34 -16.70 3.29
CA THR A 147 4.99 -16.60 2.75
C THR A 147 4.95 -16.13 1.30
N LEU A 148 5.95 -15.34 0.84
CA LEU A 148 5.99 -14.83 -0.52
C LEU A 148 5.90 -15.93 -1.60
N PRO A 149 6.59 -17.08 -1.49
CA PRO A 149 6.47 -18.14 -2.50
C PRO A 149 5.03 -18.68 -2.60
N SER A 150 4.32 -18.84 -1.48
CA SER A 150 2.94 -19.32 -1.49
C SER A 150 1.96 -18.31 -2.09
N TYR A 151 2.23 -17.00 -1.96
CA TYR A 151 1.45 -15.95 -2.60
C TYR A 151 1.73 -15.81 -4.09
N VAL A 152 2.97 -16.04 -4.52
CA VAL A 152 3.37 -15.87 -5.93
C VAL A 152 3.16 -17.15 -6.74
N LEU A 153 3.48 -18.31 -6.17
CA LEU A 153 3.52 -19.60 -6.90
C LEU A 153 2.50 -20.61 -6.36
N GLY A 154 1.89 -20.35 -5.20
CA GLY A 154 1.02 -21.30 -4.52
C GLY A 154 -0.47 -21.11 -4.79
N GLU A 155 -1.25 -21.89 -4.07
CA GLU A 155 -2.72 -21.88 -4.12
C GLU A 155 -3.32 -20.53 -3.70
N ASN A 156 -2.58 -19.73 -2.95
CA ASN A 156 -2.96 -18.39 -2.49
C ASN A 156 -2.64 -17.28 -3.49
N SER A 157 -2.28 -17.63 -4.73
CA SER A 157 -1.93 -16.67 -5.77
C SER A 157 -3.18 -16.11 -6.46
N LEU A 158 -3.17 -16.01 -7.77
CA LEU A 158 -4.21 -15.37 -8.58
C LEU A 158 -5.61 -16.01 -8.47
N GLY A 159 -5.69 -17.24 -7.95
CA GLY A 159 -6.95 -17.96 -7.79
C GLY A 159 -7.69 -17.76 -6.46
N LEU A 160 -7.11 -17.00 -5.51
CA LEU A 160 -7.74 -16.78 -4.23
C LEU A 160 -8.92 -15.79 -4.34
N LEU A 161 -10.06 -16.19 -3.84
CA LEU A 161 -11.29 -15.39 -3.74
C LEU A 161 -11.53 -14.90 -2.31
N GLY A 162 -10.54 -14.21 -1.72
CA GLY A 162 -10.61 -13.74 -0.35
C GLY A 162 -10.85 -14.89 0.64
N HIS A 163 -11.86 -14.76 1.50
CA HIS A 163 -12.24 -15.79 2.47
C HIS A 163 -13.17 -16.89 1.91
N THR A 164 -13.59 -16.79 0.66
CA THR A 164 -14.59 -17.68 0.06
C THR A 164 -14.00 -18.92 -0.62
N GLY A 165 -12.68 -18.96 -0.78
CA GLY A 165 -11.99 -20.11 -1.36
C GLY A 165 -11.11 -19.76 -2.55
N THR A 166 -10.58 -20.78 -3.20
CA THR A 166 -9.73 -20.70 -4.39
C THR A 166 -10.49 -21.08 -5.64
N MET A 167 -10.22 -20.42 -6.76
CA MET A 167 -10.63 -20.90 -8.08
C MET A 167 -9.52 -21.78 -8.66
N SER A 168 -9.89 -22.93 -9.19
CA SER A 168 -8.98 -23.74 -10.01
C SER A 168 -8.88 -23.12 -11.41
N PHE A 169 -7.70 -22.63 -11.75
CA PHE A 169 -7.41 -22.17 -13.11
C PHE A 169 -6.59 -23.22 -13.86
N PRO A 170 -6.82 -23.38 -15.18
CA PRO A 170 -6.08 -24.37 -15.99
C PRO A 170 -4.56 -24.15 -16.00
N TRP A 171 -4.09 -22.94 -15.77
CA TRP A 171 -2.65 -22.64 -15.69
C TRP A 171 -2.04 -22.83 -14.30
N ALA A 172 -2.83 -23.17 -13.30
CA ALA A 172 -2.35 -23.53 -11.96
C ALA A 172 -2.00 -25.03 -11.86
N LEU A 173 -2.12 -25.75 -12.98
CA LEU A 173 -1.64 -27.09 -13.21
C LEU A 173 -0.33 -27.03 -13.99
#